data_bba9557ee039751fd5fd7b81fc009d49
#
_entry.id   bba9557ee039751fd5fd7b81fc009d49
#
_cell.length_a   1.000
_cell.length_b   1.000
_cell.length_c   1.000
_cell.angle_alpha   90.00
_cell.angle_beta   90.00
_cell.angle_gamma   90.00
#
_symmetry.space_group_name_H-M   'P 1'
#
loop_
_entity.id
_entity.type
_entity.pdbx_description
1 polymer ?
#
loop_
_entity_poly.entity_id
_entity_poly.type
_entity_poly.pdbx_seq_one_letter_code
_entity_poly.pdbx_strand_id
1 'polypeptide(L)'
;MSEENYIDIELKNAIERGDIIGPRILASGIGIVSANGHGAAHTVCDGEEEILKQIRKNFAQGADHVKLFVTGGISSPESTLELSSYSKEEILTAVKEAQRAGSYVGAHAHGGVGMDLCIECGVRTLEHAAYINNKQLDKVIEKDLWIIGTFSILFHPEGIEKNDLKNDKIKAKVIKAREFIQNNFRDILKSEVNFALGTDSMHGLIGEEIKFVNNLGLDNYDAIKAATIKSAEACMVDEYLGSIESNKIADFIVLEGDPLVDINNITNIKAVYKNGKKVREVSQ
;
A
#
# COMPACT_ATOMS: atom_id res chain seq x y z
N MET A 1 -6.20 -0.06 -1.60
CA MET A 1 -6.30 1.26 -2.29
C MET A 1 -7.05 1.07 -3.59
N SER A 2 -8.02 1.89 -3.85
CA SER A 2 -8.94 1.90 -4.99
C SER A 2 -9.98 0.77 -5.01
N GLU A 3 -11.21 1.16 -5.32
CA GLU A 3 -12.35 0.26 -5.44
C GLU A 3 -13.26 0.71 -6.58
N GLU A 4 -14.05 -0.21 -7.11
CA GLU A 4 -15.07 0.11 -8.10
C GLU A 4 -16.22 0.93 -7.50
N ASN A 5 -16.85 1.77 -8.32
CA ASN A 5 -18.08 2.48 -7.94
C ASN A 5 -18.00 3.30 -6.63
N TYR A 6 -16.79 3.73 -6.23
CA TYR A 6 -16.56 4.51 -5.00
C TYR A 6 -16.97 3.80 -3.70
N ILE A 7 -16.95 2.48 -3.66
CA ILE A 7 -17.35 1.69 -2.48
C ILE A 7 -16.47 2.05 -1.27
N ASP A 8 -15.19 2.30 -1.45
CA ASP A 8 -14.26 2.74 -0.40
C ASP A 8 -14.68 4.09 0.22
N ILE A 9 -15.11 5.04 -0.61
CA ILE A 9 -15.60 6.36 -0.17
C ILE A 9 -16.94 6.22 0.54
N GLU A 10 -17.87 5.44 0.00
CA GLU A 10 -19.17 5.20 0.65
C GLU A 10 -19.01 4.51 2.00
N LEU A 11 -18.10 3.54 2.10
CA LEU A 11 -17.76 2.88 3.36
C LEU A 11 -17.14 3.86 4.36
N LYS A 12 -16.17 4.68 3.93
CA LYS A 12 -15.59 5.76 4.72
C LYS A 12 -16.68 6.66 5.30
N ASN A 13 -17.56 7.16 4.45
CA ASN A 13 -18.64 8.08 4.83
C ASN A 13 -19.62 7.43 5.82
N ALA A 14 -20.00 6.16 5.62
CA ALA A 14 -20.88 5.44 6.53
C ALA A 14 -20.25 5.24 7.93
N ILE A 15 -18.93 4.98 7.98
CA ILE A 15 -18.20 4.88 9.24
C ILE A 15 -18.08 6.24 9.94
N GLU A 16 -17.82 7.32 9.18
CA GLU A 16 -17.71 8.67 9.73
C GLU A 16 -19.04 9.20 10.29
N ARG A 17 -20.16 8.89 9.64
CA ARG A 17 -21.52 9.20 10.17
C ARG A 17 -21.91 8.34 11.36
N GLY A 18 -21.18 7.23 11.62
CA GLY A 18 -21.52 6.28 12.68
C GLY A 18 -22.63 5.29 12.30
N ASP A 19 -22.99 5.16 11.02
CA ASP A 19 -23.98 4.21 10.52
C ASP A 19 -23.49 2.76 10.72
N ILE A 20 -22.17 2.56 10.61
CA ILE A 20 -21.50 1.28 10.86
C ILE A 20 -20.23 1.48 11.67
N ILE A 21 -19.82 0.44 12.40
CA ILE A 21 -18.55 0.41 13.11
C ILE A 21 -17.46 -0.09 12.15
N GLY A 22 -16.39 0.68 12.00
CA GLY A 22 -15.26 0.32 11.14
C GLY A 22 -14.02 1.15 11.42
N PRO A 23 -12.89 0.85 10.76
CA PRO A 23 -11.65 1.59 10.89
C PRO A 23 -11.79 3.01 10.29
N ARG A 24 -10.81 3.86 10.53
CA ARG A 24 -10.62 5.09 9.75
C ARG A 24 -10.12 4.71 8.37
N ILE A 25 -10.71 5.24 7.32
CA ILE A 25 -10.36 4.93 5.93
C ILE A 25 -9.83 6.19 5.26
N LEU A 26 -8.69 6.08 4.58
CA LEU A 26 -8.23 7.01 3.58
C LEU A 26 -8.49 6.38 2.21
N ALA A 27 -9.44 6.94 1.48
CA ALA A 27 -9.94 6.38 0.24
C ALA A 27 -9.29 7.03 -0.98
N SER A 28 -9.03 6.27 -2.04
CA SER A 28 -8.58 6.82 -3.33
C SER A 28 -9.70 6.90 -4.38
N GLY A 29 -10.85 6.33 -4.08
CA GLY A 29 -11.91 6.17 -5.06
C GLY A 29 -11.51 5.20 -6.17
N ILE A 30 -11.85 5.50 -7.40
CA ILE A 30 -11.57 4.62 -8.54
C ILE A 30 -10.10 4.73 -8.93
N GLY A 31 -9.41 3.59 -9.01
CA GLY A 31 -8.03 3.52 -9.50
C GLY A 31 -7.92 3.87 -10.99
N ILE A 32 -6.81 4.45 -11.36
CA ILE A 32 -6.53 4.90 -12.72
C ILE A 32 -5.58 3.92 -13.40
N VAL A 33 -6.03 3.35 -14.50
CA VAL A 33 -5.29 2.36 -15.30
C VAL A 33 -5.26 2.78 -16.77
N SER A 34 -4.24 2.37 -17.53
CA SER A 34 -4.24 2.51 -18.97
C SER A 34 -4.89 1.29 -19.65
N ALA A 35 -5.33 1.42 -20.90
CA ALA A 35 -5.99 0.37 -21.66
C ALA A 35 -5.15 -0.92 -21.80
N ASN A 36 -3.83 -0.80 -21.79
CA ASN A 36 -2.89 -1.93 -21.85
C ASN A 36 -2.26 -2.26 -20.48
N GLY A 37 -2.75 -1.67 -19.39
CA GLY A 37 -2.19 -1.78 -18.05
C GLY A 37 -2.72 -2.97 -17.24
N HIS A 38 -2.40 -2.95 -15.95
CA HIS A 38 -2.91 -3.86 -14.95
C HIS A 38 -4.06 -3.19 -14.17
N GLY A 39 -5.05 -3.99 -13.74
CA GLY A 39 -6.18 -3.47 -12.94
C GLY A 39 -7.45 -3.27 -13.75
N ALA A 40 -7.86 -4.28 -14.55
CA ALA A 40 -9.02 -4.22 -15.46
C ALA A 40 -10.37 -3.85 -14.80
N ALA A 41 -10.49 -3.93 -13.48
CA ALA A 41 -11.66 -3.53 -12.71
C ALA A 41 -11.75 -2.01 -12.45
N HIS A 42 -10.76 -1.24 -12.90
CA HIS A 42 -10.67 0.21 -12.66
C HIS A 42 -11.00 1.02 -13.93
N THR A 43 -11.01 2.34 -13.79
CA THR A 43 -11.32 3.21 -14.93
C THR A 43 -10.09 3.36 -15.83
N VAL A 44 -10.26 3.00 -17.10
CA VAL A 44 -9.26 3.26 -18.14
C VAL A 44 -9.21 4.75 -18.42
N CYS A 45 -8.01 5.31 -18.32
CA CYS A 45 -7.70 6.69 -18.66
C CYS A 45 -6.40 6.72 -19.46
N ASP A 46 -6.48 7.05 -20.71
CA ASP A 46 -5.34 7.22 -21.61
C ASP A 46 -5.18 8.71 -21.96
N GLY A 47 -3.97 9.21 -21.77
CA GLY A 47 -3.65 10.62 -21.96
C GLY A 47 -3.93 11.51 -20.73
N GLU A 48 -3.24 12.63 -20.70
CA GLU A 48 -3.23 13.58 -19.57
C GLU A 48 -4.63 14.12 -19.21
N GLU A 49 -5.46 14.37 -20.23
CA GLU A 49 -6.79 14.96 -20.02
C GLU A 49 -7.74 14.00 -19.29
N GLU A 50 -7.76 12.74 -19.66
CA GLU A 50 -8.60 11.72 -19.00
C GLU A 50 -8.16 11.47 -17.58
N ILE A 51 -6.84 11.36 -17.34
CA ILE A 51 -6.23 11.22 -16.01
C ILE A 51 -6.65 12.39 -15.12
N LEU A 52 -6.45 13.61 -15.61
CA LEU A 52 -6.81 14.83 -14.87
C LEU A 52 -8.30 14.88 -14.51
N LYS A 53 -9.16 14.54 -15.46
CA LYS A 53 -10.61 14.48 -15.27
C LYS A 53 -11.01 13.43 -14.23
N GLN A 54 -10.42 12.25 -14.27
CA GLN A 54 -10.72 11.19 -13.31
C GLN A 54 -10.23 11.53 -11.89
N ILE A 55 -9.04 12.10 -11.75
CA ILE A 55 -8.52 12.57 -10.46
C ILE A 55 -9.47 13.58 -9.83
N ARG A 56 -9.88 14.61 -10.59
CA ARG A 56 -10.82 15.62 -10.11
C ARG A 56 -12.17 15.03 -9.73
N LYS A 57 -12.65 14.04 -10.48
CA LYS A 57 -13.88 13.32 -10.15
C LYS A 57 -13.73 12.53 -8.84
N ASN A 58 -12.61 11.84 -8.63
CA ASN A 58 -12.34 11.12 -7.37
C ASN A 58 -12.33 12.09 -6.17
N PHE A 59 -11.62 13.21 -6.27
CA PHE A 59 -11.60 14.23 -5.20
C PHE A 59 -12.99 14.85 -4.95
N ALA A 60 -13.78 15.09 -6.01
CA ALA A 60 -15.15 15.58 -5.87
C ALA A 60 -16.07 14.58 -5.14
N GLN A 61 -15.77 13.29 -5.19
CA GLN A 61 -16.48 12.25 -4.43
C GLN A 61 -15.95 12.08 -2.99
N GLY A 62 -14.82 12.69 -2.63
CA GLY A 62 -14.25 12.63 -1.29
C GLY A 62 -13.03 11.71 -1.15
N ALA A 63 -12.32 11.45 -2.25
CA ALA A 63 -11.04 10.74 -2.18
C ALA A 63 -10.00 11.56 -1.42
N ASP A 64 -9.11 10.87 -0.69
CA ASP A 64 -8.02 11.46 0.09
C ASP A 64 -6.70 11.49 -0.68
N HIS A 65 -6.51 10.56 -1.62
CA HIS A 65 -5.29 10.42 -2.42
C HIS A 65 -5.60 9.82 -3.80
N VAL A 66 -4.59 9.74 -4.66
CA VAL A 66 -4.71 9.18 -6.01
C VAL A 66 -4.05 7.81 -6.07
N LYS A 67 -4.71 6.82 -6.66
CA LYS A 67 -4.12 5.51 -7.01
C LYS A 67 -3.92 5.40 -8.51
N LEU A 68 -2.65 5.18 -8.92
CA LEU A 68 -2.23 4.98 -10.30
C LEU A 68 -1.62 3.59 -10.47
N PHE A 69 -1.91 2.91 -11.58
CA PHE A 69 -1.30 1.62 -11.93
C PHE A 69 -0.30 1.82 -13.08
N VAL A 70 1.00 1.85 -12.75
CA VAL A 70 2.06 2.23 -13.70
C VAL A 70 2.71 1.03 -14.36
N THR A 71 2.96 -0.04 -13.61
CA THR A 71 3.51 -1.28 -14.19
C THR A 71 2.46 -2.36 -14.32
N GLY A 72 2.78 -3.42 -15.03
CA GLY A 72 1.94 -4.61 -14.99
C GLY A 72 1.93 -5.29 -13.62
N GLY A 73 0.95 -6.15 -13.37
CA GLY A 73 0.76 -6.88 -12.12
C GLY A 73 1.13 -8.35 -12.22
N ILE A 74 1.41 -8.95 -11.06
CA ILE A 74 1.74 -10.38 -10.95
C ILE A 74 0.52 -11.23 -11.36
N SER A 75 -0.68 -10.84 -10.96
CA SER A 75 -1.94 -11.53 -11.30
C SER A 75 -2.43 -11.31 -12.74
N SER A 76 -1.79 -10.47 -13.53
CA SER A 76 -2.14 -10.24 -14.94
C SER A 76 -1.18 -11.00 -15.87
N PRO A 77 -1.59 -12.11 -16.51
CA PRO A 77 -0.67 -13.01 -17.23
C PRO A 77 0.10 -12.33 -18.36
N GLU A 78 -0.54 -11.42 -19.08
CA GLU A 78 0.03 -10.79 -20.29
C GLU A 78 0.80 -9.50 -20.02
N SER A 79 0.69 -8.92 -18.82
CA SER A 79 1.41 -7.69 -18.47
C SER A 79 2.86 -7.96 -18.05
N THR A 80 3.73 -6.97 -18.22
CA THR A 80 5.12 -7.02 -17.75
C THR A 80 5.32 -6.13 -16.54
N LEU A 81 6.08 -6.63 -15.56
CA LEU A 81 6.27 -5.96 -14.25
C LEU A 81 7.27 -4.80 -14.29
N GLU A 82 7.97 -4.63 -15.40
CA GLU A 82 9.09 -3.69 -15.54
C GLU A 82 8.82 -2.57 -16.56
N LEU A 83 7.82 -2.74 -17.44
CA LEU A 83 7.43 -1.72 -18.41
C LEU A 83 6.42 -0.76 -17.79
N SER A 84 6.43 0.48 -18.25
CA SER A 84 5.43 1.47 -17.91
C SER A 84 4.24 1.39 -18.87
N SER A 85 3.03 1.43 -18.34
CA SER A 85 1.81 1.61 -19.13
C SER A 85 1.46 3.09 -19.35
N TYR A 86 2.19 4.00 -18.70
CA TYR A 86 2.02 5.44 -18.83
C TYR A 86 3.32 6.12 -19.26
N SER A 87 3.21 7.22 -19.99
CA SER A 87 4.32 8.13 -20.27
C SER A 87 4.71 8.93 -19.03
N LYS A 88 5.85 9.59 -19.10
CA LYS A 88 6.30 10.50 -18.02
C LYS A 88 5.32 11.67 -17.83
N GLU A 89 4.81 12.22 -18.91
CA GLU A 89 3.89 13.35 -18.92
C GLU A 89 2.57 13.02 -18.22
N GLU A 90 2.03 11.83 -18.46
CA GLU A 90 0.82 11.33 -17.82
C GLU A 90 1.00 11.14 -16.31
N ILE A 91 2.11 10.51 -15.88
CA ILE A 91 2.42 10.34 -14.45
C ILE A 91 2.62 11.72 -13.79
N LEU A 92 3.35 12.62 -14.45
CA LEU A 92 3.61 13.96 -13.94
C LEU A 92 2.32 14.79 -13.80
N THR A 93 1.37 14.62 -14.72
CA THR A 93 0.05 15.24 -14.64
C THR A 93 -0.72 14.75 -13.42
N ALA A 94 -0.69 13.46 -13.14
CA ALA A 94 -1.31 12.90 -11.94
C ALA A 94 -0.68 13.47 -10.65
N VAL A 95 0.65 13.51 -10.58
CA VAL A 95 1.39 14.01 -9.41
C VAL A 95 1.10 15.50 -9.17
N LYS A 96 1.17 16.34 -10.21
CA LYS A 96 0.88 17.78 -10.09
C LYS A 96 -0.54 18.07 -9.63
N GLU A 97 -1.53 17.32 -10.15
CA GLU A 97 -2.92 17.53 -9.76
C GLU A 97 -3.18 17.08 -8.31
N ALA A 98 -2.59 15.96 -7.89
CA ALA A 98 -2.66 15.52 -6.49
C ALA A 98 -2.02 16.55 -5.54
N GLN A 99 -0.83 17.04 -5.86
CA GLN A 99 -0.15 18.10 -5.08
C GLN A 99 -0.96 19.39 -5.02
N ARG A 100 -1.58 19.82 -6.15
CA ARG A 100 -2.47 20.99 -6.18
C ARG A 100 -3.66 20.85 -5.22
N ALA A 101 -4.11 19.61 -4.99
CA ALA A 101 -5.18 19.29 -4.04
C ALA A 101 -4.68 19.08 -2.60
N GLY A 102 -3.39 19.29 -2.31
CA GLY A 102 -2.79 19.00 -1.00
C GLY A 102 -2.68 17.51 -0.68
N SER A 103 -2.62 16.68 -1.71
CA SER A 103 -2.61 15.22 -1.64
C SER A 103 -1.42 14.61 -2.39
N TYR A 104 -1.42 13.29 -2.54
CA TYR A 104 -0.33 12.56 -3.16
C TYR A 104 -0.83 11.45 -4.11
N VAL A 105 0.11 10.90 -4.89
CA VAL A 105 -0.10 9.71 -5.72
C VAL A 105 0.59 8.51 -5.08
N GLY A 106 -0.14 7.41 -4.93
CA GLY A 106 0.40 6.08 -4.70
C GLY A 106 0.34 5.27 -6.00
N ALA A 107 1.45 4.65 -6.38
CA ALA A 107 1.55 3.91 -7.63
C ALA A 107 1.82 2.42 -7.43
N HIS A 108 1.02 1.58 -8.07
CA HIS A 108 1.40 0.19 -8.31
C HIS A 108 2.62 0.18 -9.24
N ALA A 109 3.78 -0.21 -8.70
CA ALA A 109 5.05 -0.20 -9.41
C ALA A 109 5.98 -1.31 -8.88
N HIS A 110 6.29 -2.30 -9.72
CA HIS A 110 7.14 -3.41 -9.30
C HIS A 110 8.64 -3.16 -9.54
N GLY A 111 9.00 -2.52 -10.64
CA GLY A 111 10.40 -2.29 -11.01
C GLY A 111 10.56 -1.69 -12.41
N GLY A 112 11.77 -1.78 -12.98
CA GLY A 112 12.08 -1.39 -14.35
C GLY A 112 11.77 0.06 -14.69
N VAL A 113 11.46 0.32 -15.97
CA VAL A 113 11.21 1.67 -16.50
C VAL A 113 10.01 2.35 -15.81
N GLY A 114 8.94 1.59 -15.49
CA GLY A 114 7.78 2.14 -14.79
C GLY A 114 8.14 2.68 -13.40
N MET A 115 8.96 1.96 -12.65
CA MET A 115 9.49 2.43 -11.36
C MET A 115 10.38 3.67 -11.53
N ASP A 116 11.27 3.69 -12.53
CA ASP A 116 12.11 4.85 -12.80
C ASP A 116 11.27 6.11 -13.06
N LEU A 117 10.20 6.00 -13.84
CA LEU A 117 9.29 7.11 -14.12
C LEU A 117 8.51 7.56 -12.88
N CYS A 118 8.03 6.62 -12.04
CA CYS A 118 7.39 6.97 -10.77
C CYS A 118 8.33 7.79 -9.88
N ILE A 119 9.58 7.33 -9.72
CA ILE A 119 10.61 8.01 -8.93
C ILE A 119 10.92 9.39 -9.51
N GLU A 120 11.11 9.48 -10.83
CA GLU A 120 11.45 10.73 -11.51
C GLU A 120 10.34 11.77 -11.36
N CYS A 121 9.09 11.37 -11.50
CA CYS A 121 7.91 12.24 -11.38
C CYS A 121 7.54 12.60 -9.93
N GLY A 122 8.14 11.97 -8.91
CA GLY A 122 7.86 12.27 -7.51
C GLY A 122 6.55 11.64 -7.00
N VAL A 123 6.23 10.43 -7.47
CA VAL A 123 5.17 9.60 -6.87
C VAL A 123 5.55 9.30 -5.42
N ARG A 124 4.65 9.58 -4.47
CA ARG A 124 4.98 9.50 -3.04
C ARG A 124 5.17 8.07 -2.54
N THR A 125 4.24 7.17 -2.86
CA THR A 125 4.30 5.79 -2.40
C THR A 125 4.38 4.82 -3.58
N LEU A 126 5.33 3.89 -3.48
CA LEU A 126 5.62 2.86 -4.48
C LEU A 126 5.16 1.52 -3.90
N GLU A 127 4.01 1.07 -4.38
CA GLU A 127 3.37 -0.15 -3.86
C GLU A 127 4.07 -1.38 -4.42
N HIS A 128 4.33 -2.35 -3.54
CA HIS A 128 4.95 -3.64 -3.80
C HIS A 128 6.46 -3.60 -4.00
N ALA A 129 6.98 -2.85 -4.98
CA ALA A 129 8.40 -2.72 -5.30
C ALA A 129 9.16 -4.07 -5.44
N ALA A 130 8.46 -5.13 -5.90
CA ALA A 130 8.94 -6.52 -5.86
C ALA A 130 10.18 -6.80 -6.73
N TYR A 131 10.58 -5.84 -7.59
CA TYR A 131 11.77 -5.94 -8.46
C TYR A 131 12.61 -4.66 -8.45
N ILE A 132 12.53 -3.88 -7.38
CA ILE A 132 13.34 -2.66 -7.23
C ILE A 132 14.83 -3.02 -7.21
N ASN A 133 15.63 -2.34 -8.00
CA ASN A 133 17.08 -2.51 -8.02
C ASN A 133 17.79 -1.44 -7.16
N ASN A 134 19.09 -1.64 -6.87
CA ASN A 134 19.85 -0.76 -6.00
C ASN A 134 19.90 0.71 -6.48
N LYS A 135 19.97 0.94 -7.80
CA LYS A 135 19.96 2.32 -8.34
C LYS A 135 18.63 3.00 -8.14
N GLN A 136 17.52 2.25 -8.23
CA GLN A 136 16.18 2.73 -7.94
C GLN A 136 16.03 3.00 -6.45
N LEU A 137 16.52 2.10 -5.59
CA LEU A 137 16.50 2.26 -4.14
C LEU A 137 17.26 3.52 -3.70
N ASP A 138 18.45 3.76 -4.23
CA ASP A 138 19.24 4.97 -3.96
C ASP A 138 18.46 6.25 -4.29
N LYS A 139 17.77 6.27 -5.43
CA LYS A 139 16.93 7.41 -5.84
C LYS A 139 15.66 7.57 -4.99
N VAL A 140 15.06 6.46 -4.54
CA VAL A 140 13.89 6.48 -3.62
C VAL A 140 14.31 7.14 -2.31
N ILE A 141 15.48 6.77 -1.77
CA ILE A 141 16.05 7.37 -0.55
C ILE A 141 16.35 8.85 -0.78
N GLU A 142 17.09 9.20 -1.86
CA GLU A 142 17.45 10.59 -2.20
C GLU A 142 16.23 11.52 -2.30
N LYS A 143 15.13 11.00 -2.82
CA LYS A 143 13.88 11.77 -3.05
C LYS A 143 12.87 11.68 -1.91
N ASP A 144 13.21 11.02 -0.82
CA ASP A 144 12.34 10.85 0.35
C ASP A 144 10.98 10.20 0.01
N LEU A 145 10.99 9.22 -0.92
CA LEU A 145 9.79 8.48 -1.32
C LEU A 145 9.62 7.24 -0.44
N TRP A 146 8.44 6.63 -0.52
CA TRP A 146 8.06 5.50 0.31
C TRP A 146 7.95 4.21 -0.48
N ILE A 147 8.43 3.11 0.08
CA ILE A 147 8.11 1.75 -0.38
C ILE A 147 7.05 1.18 0.54
N ILE A 148 5.96 0.67 -0.04
CA ILE A 148 4.90 -0.01 0.71
C ILE A 148 5.00 -1.51 0.43
N GLY A 149 5.51 -2.27 1.39
CA GLY A 149 5.60 -3.72 1.29
C GLY A 149 4.23 -4.39 1.44
N THR A 150 3.95 -5.39 0.59
CA THR A 150 2.71 -6.16 0.61
C THR A 150 3.05 -7.63 0.33
N PHE A 151 3.42 -8.35 1.36
CA PHE A 151 4.01 -9.68 1.22
C PHE A 151 2.98 -10.81 1.35
N SER A 152 1.95 -10.62 2.17
CA SER A 152 0.93 -11.66 2.40
C SER A 152 0.22 -12.08 1.13
N ILE A 153 -0.01 -11.18 0.18
CA ILE A 153 -0.61 -11.53 -1.12
C ILE A 153 0.24 -12.57 -1.88
N LEU A 154 1.56 -12.56 -1.70
CA LEU A 154 2.47 -13.47 -2.36
C LEU A 154 2.78 -14.73 -1.53
N PHE A 155 2.86 -14.60 -0.20
CA PHE A 155 3.40 -15.67 0.66
C PHE A 155 2.36 -16.38 1.52
N HIS A 156 1.19 -15.78 1.75
CA HIS A 156 0.13 -16.41 2.53
C HIS A 156 -0.65 -17.43 1.67
N PRO A 157 -1.03 -18.61 2.20
CA PRO A 157 -1.77 -19.62 1.45
C PRO A 157 -3.11 -19.13 0.86
N GLU A 158 -3.76 -18.18 1.53
CA GLU A 158 -5.01 -17.57 1.07
C GLU A 158 -4.78 -16.44 0.04
N GLY A 159 -3.52 -16.12 -0.30
CA GLY A 159 -3.16 -15.11 -1.27
C GLY A 159 -3.35 -15.58 -2.72
N ILE A 160 -2.44 -15.14 -3.58
CA ILE A 160 -2.49 -15.42 -5.02
C ILE A 160 -2.48 -16.94 -5.32
N GLU A 161 -1.93 -17.77 -4.41
CA GLU A 161 -1.91 -19.23 -4.56
C GLU A 161 -3.30 -19.85 -4.63
N LYS A 162 -4.25 -19.29 -3.90
CA LYS A 162 -5.60 -19.88 -3.80
C LYS A 162 -6.34 -19.93 -5.13
N ASN A 163 -6.14 -18.90 -5.97
CA ASN A 163 -6.96 -18.69 -7.15
C ASN A 163 -6.19 -18.76 -8.49
N ASP A 164 -4.95 -18.32 -8.55
CA ASP A 164 -4.28 -17.96 -9.81
C ASP A 164 -3.13 -18.88 -10.23
N LEU A 165 -2.63 -19.78 -9.37
CA LEU A 165 -1.49 -20.66 -9.69
C LEU A 165 -1.79 -21.73 -10.77
N LYS A 166 -3.00 -21.81 -11.26
CA LYS A 166 -3.34 -22.65 -12.43
C LYS A 166 -2.79 -22.07 -13.75
N ASN A 167 -2.43 -20.78 -13.75
CA ASN A 167 -1.84 -20.12 -14.90
C ASN A 167 -0.30 -20.13 -14.77
N ASP A 168 0.38 -20.80 -15.69
CA ASP A 168 1.84 -20.96 -15.66
C ASP A 168 2.60 -19.62 -15.71
N LYS A 169 2.08 -18.60 -16.42
CA LYS A 169 2.69 -17.27 -16.49
C LYS A 169 2.60 -16.55 -15.14
N ILE A 170 1.46 -16.61 -14.47
CA ILE A 170 1.27 -16.05 -13.12
C ILE A 170 2.19 -16.78 -12.14
N LYS A 171 2.19 -18.11 -12.18
CA LYS A 171 3.06 -18.94 -11.31
C LYS A 171 4.53 -18.58 -11.47
N ALA A 172 5.01 -18.40 -12.70
CA ALA A 172 6.40 -17.99 -12.95
C ALA A 172 6.71 -16.61 -12.34
N LYS A 173 5.80 -15.63 -12.47
CA LYS A 173 5.94 -14.30 -11.87
C LYS A 173 5.97 -14.36 -10.32
N VAL A 174 5.09 -15.16 -9.72
CA VAL A 174 5.04 -15.35 -8.26
C VAL A 174 6.35 -15.94 -7.75
N ILE A 175 6.86 -17.00 -8.40
CA ILE A 175 8.12 -17.63 -8.00
C ILE A 175 9.26 -16.60 -8.07
N LYS A 176 9.40 -15.90 -9.19
CA LYS A 176 10.44 -14.89 -9.38
C LYS A 176 10.34 -13.75 -8.35
N ALA A 177 9.11 -13.27 -8.06
CA ALA A 177 8.90 -12.23 -7.06
C ALA A 177 9.28 -12.70 -5.64
N ARG A 178 8.90 -13.91 -5.25
CA ARG A 178 9.29 -14.51 -3.97
C ARG A 178 10.80 -14.64 -3.83
N GLU A 179 11.47 -15.16 -4.85
CA GLU A 179 12.93 -15.30 -4.87
C GLU A 179 13.61 -13.94 -4.72
N PHE A 180 13.13 -12.92 -5.45
CA PHE A 180 13.68 -11.57 -5.34
C PHE A 180 13.50 -11.01 -3.92
N ILE A 181 12.31 -11.10 -3.36
CA ILE A 181 12.00 -10.60 -2.02
C ILE A 181 12.86 -11.30 -0.97
N GLN A 182 12.94 -12.62 -1.00
CA GLN A 182 13.74 -13.40 -0.04
C GLN A 182 15.24 -13.07 -0.10
N ASN A 183 15.75 -12.77 -1.29
CA ASN A 183 17.18 -12.52 -1.49
C ASN A 183 17.58 -11.05 -1.25
N ASN A 184 16.68 -10.10 -1.48
CA ASN A 184 17.07 -8.68 -1.54
C ASN A 184 16.38 -7.80 -0.48
N PHE A 185 15.18 -8.14 -0.03
CA PHE A 185 14.44 -7.23 0.86
C PHE A 185 15.09 -7.05 2.24
N ARG A 186 15.88 -8.00 2.70
CA ARG A 186 16.65 -7.83 3.94
C ARG A 186 17.58 -6.60 3.87
N ASP A 187 18.26 -6.40 2.75
CA ASP A 187 19.16 -5.26 2.57
C ASP A 187 18.38 -3.97 2.34
N ILE A 188 17.27 -4.03 1.63
CA ILE A 188 16.34 -2.90 1.46
C ILE A 188 15.82 -2.42 2.83
N LEU A 189 15.36 -3.34 3.68
CA LEU A 189 14.84 -3.02 5.01
C LEU A 189 15.92 -2.47 5.98
N LYS A 190 17.20 -2.75 5.74
CA LYS A 190 18.32 -2.21 6.51
C LYS A 190 18.84 -0.88 5.98
N SER A 191 18.41 -0.46 4.80
CA SER A 191 18.77 0.84 4.24
C SER A 191 18.00 1.98 4.93
N GLU A 192 18.31 3.22 4.57
CA GLU A 192 17.62 4.40 5.08
C GLU A 192 16.32 4.71 4.33
N VAL A 193 15.75 3.73 3.61
CA VAL A 193 14.52 3.91 2.85
C VAL A 193 13.32 4.11 3.77
N ASN A 194 12.45 5.02 3.40
CA ASN A 194 11.15 5.12 4.02
C ASN A 194 10.31 3.89 3.64
N PHE A 195 9.97 3.09 4.64
CA PHE A 195 9.27 1.83 4.44
C PHE A 195 8.04 1.73 5.33
N ALA A 196 6.93 1.28 4.75
CA ALA A 196 5.69 1.01 5.46
C ALA A 196 5.04 -0.29 4.94
N LEU A 197 4.01 -0.77 5.65
CA LEU A 197 3.33 -2.02 5.34
C LEU A 197 1.91 -1.79 4.85
N GLY A 198 1.53 -2.60 3.88
CA GLY A 198 0.17 -2.79 3.40
C GLY A 198 -0.13 -4.27 3.18
N THR A 199 -1.38 -4.64 3.06
CA THR A 199 -1.81 -6.04 2.85
C THR A 199 -2.31 -6.30 1.44
N ASP A 200 -2.38 -5.27 0.59
CA ASP A 200 -3.10 -5.34 -0.68
C ASP A 200 -4.54 -5.85 -0.45
N SER A 201 -5.03 -6.80 -1.23
CA SER A 201 -6.34 -7.41 -1.07
C SER A 201 -6.47 -8.38 0.12
N MET A 202 -5.38 -8.61 0.87
CA MET A 202 -5.34 -9.52 2.02
C MET A 202 -5.82 -8.84 3.31
N HIS A 203 -7.07 -8.37 3.32
CA HIS A 203 -7.64 -7.62 4.45
C HIS A 203 -7.58 -8.40 5.76
N GLY A 204 -7.17 -7.72 6.84
CA GLY A 204 -7.03 -8.30 8.17
C GLY A 204 -5.69 -8.98 8.46
N LEU A 205 -4.78 -9.08 7.49
CA LEU A 205 -3.49 -9.77 7.64
C LEU A 205 -2.30 -8.85 7.94
N ILE A 206 -2.53 -7.63 8.43
CA ILE A 206 -1.41 -6.72 8.78
C ILE A 206 -0.47 -7.32 9.84
N GLY A 207 -0.97 -8.13 10.75
CA GLY A 207 -0.15 -8.86 11.71
C GLY A 207 0.79 -9.87 11.03
N GLU A 208 0.36 -10.50 9.94
CA GLU A 208 1.21 -11.41 9.16
C GLU A 208 2.28 -10.63 8.38
N GLU A 209 1.98 -9.43 7.87
CA GLU A 209 2.97 -8.55 7.26
C GLU A 209 4.07 -8.16 8.25
N ILE A 210 3.70 -7.80 9.49
CA ILE A 210 4.64 -7.46 10.57
C ILE A 210 5.56 -8.66 10.85
N LYS A 211 5.00 -9.86 11.02
CA LYS A 211 5.79 -11.09 11.23
C LYS A 211 6.69 -11.40 10.05
N PHE A 212 6.22 -11.17 8.83
CA PHE A 212 6.99 -11.42 7.63
C PHE A 212 8.25 -10.53 7.54
N VAL A 213 8.13 -9.22 7.74
CA VAL A 213 9.29 -8.32 7.71
C VAL A 213 10.24 -8.54 8.89
N ASN A 214 9.73 -8.97 10.03
CA ASN A 214 10.56 -9.43 11.15
C ASN A 214 11.39 -10.65 10.76
N ASN A 215 10.81 -11.63 10.09
CA ASN A 215 11.52 -12.80 9.56
C ASN A 215 12.55 -12.42 8.47
N LEU A 216 12.32 -11.34 7.72
CA LEU A 216 13.29 -10.78 6.77
C LEU A 216 14.43 -10.03 7.46
N GLY A 217 14.32 -9.72 8.76
CA GLY A 217 15.41 -9.21 9.58
C GLY A 217 15.23 -7.82 10.18
N LEU A 218 14.03 -7.22 10.11
CA LEU A 218 13.68 -6.09 10.99
C LEU A 218 13.55 -6.59 12.43
N ASP A 219 13.97 -5.81 13.39
CA ASP A 219 13.66 -6.11 14.78
C ASP A 219 12.16 -5.91 15.08
N ASN A 220 11.71 -6.40 16.23
CA ASN A 220 10.29 -6.37 16.59
C ASN A 220 9.75 -4.93 16.64
N TYR A 221 10.55 -3.98 17.13
CA TYR A 221 10.16 -2.58 17.27
C TYR A 221 9.98 -1.91 15.90
N ASP A 222 10.95 -2.04 15.01
CA ASP A 222 10.88 -1.46 13.68
C ASP A 222 9.83 -2.14 12.79
N ALA A 223 9.60 -3.45 12.94
CA ALA A 223 8.52 -4.15 12.25
C ALA A 223 7.13 -3.61 12.65
N ILE A 224 6.91 -3.31 13.94
CA ILE A 224 5.68 -2.69 14.43
C ILE A 224 5.55 -1.25 13.93
N LYS A 225 6.65 -0.48 13.94
CA LYS A 225 6.66 0.89 13.42
C LYS A 225 6.28 0.96 11.95
N ALA A 226 6.72 -0.01 11.13
CA ALA A 226 6.38 -0.07 9.71
C ALA A 226 4.86 -0.16 9.46
N ALA A 227 4.09 -0.75 10.37
CA ALA A 227 2.64 -0.84 10.29
C ALA A 227 1.89 0.23 11.10
N THR A 228 2.58 1.12 11.80
CA THR A 228 1.98 2.15 12.66
C THR A 228 2.45 3.54 12.25
N ILE A 229 3.42 4.12 12.94
CA ILE A 229 3.86 5.49 12.68
C ILE A 229 4.41 5.66 11.25
N LYS A 230 5.15 4.69 10.71
CA LYS A 230 5.67 4.77 9.35
C LYS A 230 4.55 4.71 8.30
N SER A 231 3.52 3.91 8.52
CA SER A 231 2.32 3.92 7.66
C SER A 231 1.55 5.25 7.77
N ALA A 232 1.49 5.86 8.97
CA ALA A 232 0.87 7.17 9.15
C ALA A 232 1.66 8.28 8.43
N GLU A 233 3.00 8.28 8.52
CA GLU A 233 3.89 9.20 7.78
C GLU A 233 3.72 9.03 6.25
N ALA A 234 3.69 7.80 5.74
CA ALA A 234 3.44 7.52 4.32
C ALA A 234 2.11 8.11 3.83
N CYS A 235 1.08 8.02 4.69
CA CYS A 235 -0.27 8.53 4.42
C CYS A 235 -0.47 10.02 4.76
N MET A 236 0.54 10.74 5.24
CA MET A 236 0.47 12.16 5.65
C MET A 236 -0.55 12.41 6.79
N VAL A 237 -0.63 11.50 7.77
CA VAL A 237 -1.56 11.58 8.90
C VAL A 237 -0.89 11.39 10.27
N ASP A 238 0.43 11.42 10.29
CA ASP A 238 1.26 11.19 11.47
C ASP A 238 1.16 12.28 12.53
N GLU A 239 0.68 13.46 12.20
CA GLU A 239 0.38 14.52 13.18
C GLU A 239 -0.68 14.08 14.20
N TYR A 240 -1.62 13.21 13.80
CA TYR A 240 -2.75 12.81 14.64
C TYR A 240 -2.97 11.31 14.78
N LEU A 241 -2.20 10.46 14.09
CA LEU A 241 -2.28 9.00 14.12
C LEU A 241 -0.89 8.34 14.19
N GLY A 242 -0.85 7.03 14.37
CA GLY A 242 0.32 6.18 14.21
C GLY A 242 1.17 5.95 15.46
N SER A 243 0.99 6.75 16.52
CA SER A 243 1.69 6.57 17.81
C SER A 243 0.80 6.91 19.00
N ILE A 244 1.18 6.44 20.18
CA ILE A 244 0.49 6.75 21.44
C ILE A 244 1.18 7.97 22.07
N GLU A 245 0.69 9.16 21.73
CA GLU A 245 1.22 10.45 22.19
C GLU A 245 0.08 11.39 22.57
N SER A 246 0.40 12.40 23.43
CA SER A 246 -0.56 13.45 23.77
C SER A 246 -1.02 14.18 22.51
N ASN A 247 -2.32 14.47 22.44
CA ASN A 247 -3.02 15.14 21.34
C ASN A 247 -3.22 14.29 20.08
N LYS A 248 -2.75 13.06 20.02
CA LYS A 248 -3.11 12.13 18.94
C LYS A 248 -4.43 11.42 19.22
N ILE A 249 -5.06 10.95 18.17
CA ILE A 249 -6.32 10.20 18.24
C ILE A 249 -6.03 8.84 18.87
N ALA A 250 -6.82 8.44 19.85
CA ALA A 250 -6.65 7.20 20.58
C ALA A 250 -7.27 6.00 19.79
N ASP A 251 -6.65 5.67 18.66
CA ASP A 251 -6.89 4.46 17.89
C ASP A 251 -5.78 3.46 18.23
N PHE A 252 -6.09 2.41 19.00
CA PHE A 252 -5.08 1.44 19.44
C PHE A 252 -5.68 0.05 19.67
N ILE A 253 -4.82 -0.95 19.68
CA ILE A 253 -5.15 -2.33 20.06
C ILE A 253 -4.50 -2.68 21.39
N VAL A 254 -5.15 -3.56 22.15
CA VAL A 254 -4.59 -4.19 23.35
C VAL A 254 -4.27 -5.63 22.99
N LEU A 255 -3.05 -6.04 23.24
CA LEU A 255 -2.55 -7.38 22.96
C LEU A 255 -2.46 -8.21 24.23
N GLU A 256 -2.58 -9.53 24.09
CA GLU A 256 -2.21 -10.49 25.11
C GLU A 256 -0.76 -10.93 24.88
N GLY A 257 0.14 -10.48 25.71
CA GLY A 257 1.59 -10.67 25.55
C GLY A 257 2.29 -9.46 24.91
N ASP A 258 3.59 -9.40 25.13
CA ASP A 258 4.44 -8.31 24.65
C ASP A 258 5.03 -8.64 23.25
N PRO A 259 4.67 -7.92 22.19
CA PRO A 259 5.19 -8.16 20.85
C PRO A 259 6.65 -7.74 20.69
N LEU A 260 7.21 -6.94 21.60
CA LEU A 260 8.64 -6.61 21.61
C LEU A 260 9.49 -7.79 22.09
N VAL A 261 8.92 -8.67 22.92
CA VAL A 261 9.57 -9.90 23.39
C VAL A 261 9.38 -11.04 22.36
N ASP A 262 8.15 -11.21 21.88
CA ASP A 262 7.80 -12.21 20.85
C ASP A 262 6.82 -11.58 19.85
N ILE A 263 7.28 -11.39 18.62
CA ILE A 263 6.50 -10.76 17.57
C ILE A 263 5.19 -11.49 17.27
N ASN A 264 5.09 -12.77 17.57
CA ASN A 264 3.85 -13.54 17.38
C ASN A 264 2.70 -13.01 18.23
N ASN A 265 2.97 -12.32 19.33
CA ASN A 265 1.95 -11.68 20.15
C ASN A 265 1.20 -10.55 19.42
N ILE A 266 1.70 -10.06 18.28
CA ILE A 266 1.03 -9.01 17.50
C ILE A 266 -0.36 -9.41 16.99
N THR A 267 -0.63 -10.68 16.85
CA THR A 267 -1.93 -11.24 16.44
C THR A 267 -2.83 -11.62 17.61
N ASN A 268 -2.32 -11.60 18.86
CA ASN A 268 -3.09 -11.94 20.06
C ASN A 268 -3.90 -10.72 20.55
N ILE A 269 -4.85 -10.25 19.72
CA ILE A 269 -5.64 -9.05 20.00
C ILE A 269 -6.69 -9.35 21.07
N LYS A 270 -6.66 -8.61 22.18
CA LYS A 270 -7.62 -8.67 23.28
C LYS A 270 -8.73 -7.64 23.13
N ALA A 271 -8.40 -6.44 22.73
CA ALA A 271 -9.39 -5.38 22.51
C ALA A 271 -8.93 -4.39 21.43
N VAL A 272 -9.90 -3.74 20.78
CA VAL A 272 -9.68 -2.68 19.80
C VAL A 272 -10.39 -1.41 20.29
N TYR A 273 -9.67 -0.28 20.22
CA TYR A 273 -10.16 1.04 20.56
C TYR A 273 -10.11 1.96 19.36
N LYS A 274 -11.18 2.73 19.14
CA LYS A 274 -11.29 3.80 18.14
C LYS A 274 -11.76 5.09 18.79
N ASN A 275 -11.05 6.18 18.59
CA ASN A 275 -11.32 7.47 19.24
C ASN A 275 -11.44 7.32 20.79
N GLY A 276 -10.62 6.49 21.40
CA GLY A 276 -10.64 6.21 22.84
C GLY A 276 -11.81 5.34 23.33
N LYS A 277 -12.70 4.89 22.44
CA LYS A 277 -13.83 4.00 22.77
C LYS A 277 -13.52 2.56 22.36
N LYS A 278 -13.77 1.61 23.27
CA LYS A 278 -13.65 0.17 22.95
C LYS A 278 -14.73 -0.21 21.94
N VAL A 279 -14.30 -0.68 20.75
CA VAL A 279 -15.19 -1.07 19.64
C VAL A 279 -15.26 -2.58 19.45
N ARG A 280 -14.28 -3.32 19.97
CA ARG A 280 -14.26 -4.78 19.93
C ARG A 280 -13.57 -5.33 21.18
N GLU A 281 -14.13 -6.40 21.72
CA GLU A 281 -13.48 -7.28 22.68
C GLU A 281 -13.44 -8.68 22.09
N VAL A 282 -12.26 -9.31 22.10
CA VAL A 282 -12.11 -10.69 21.65
C VAL A 282 -12.23 -11.56 22.88
N SER A 283 -13.38 -12.26 23.01
CA SER A 283 -13.53 -13.31 24.05
C SER A 283 -12.58 -14.45 23.72
N GLN A 284 -11.92 -14.95 24.74
CA GLN A 284 -11.11 -16.17 24.63
C GLN A 284 -11.94 -17.38 24.23
#